data_f8d183ac1b9fe071e4a123397b06ace5
#
_entry.id   f8d183ac1b9fe071e4a123397b06ace5
#
_cell.length_a   1.000
_cell.length_b   1.000
_cell.length_c   1.000
_cell.angle_alpha   90.00
_cell.angle_beta   90.00
_cell.angle_gamma   90.00
#
_symmetry.space_group_name_H-M   'P 1'
#
loop_
_entity.id
_entity.type
_entity.pdbx_description
1 polymer ?
#
loop_
_entity_poly.entity_id
_entity_poly.type
_entity_poly.pdbx_seq_one_letter_code
_entity_poly.pdbx_strand_id
1 'polypeptide(L)'
;LIVVENNNLLKAVPKGTTMVEAFSEADGVLKKGVQGITDLITIPGFINIDFADIKTIMKDSGIAHMGIGLAEGDQRALDAAIDAMDSPLLETSVKGAKGLIVNVTGGIDLGLSEVSTAVGYIKDFLDPEANIIFGTIVDERIHDAVMVTVIATGIEENAEERVIKYNI
;
A
#
# COMPACT_ATOMS: atom_id res chain seq x y z
N LEU A 1 -1.42 -5.30 -13.27
CA LEU A 1 0.04 -5.23 -13.14
C LEU A 1 0.40 -4.25 -12.04
N ILE A 2 1.20 -4.65 -11.06
CA ILE A 2 1.77 -3.74 -10.05
C ILE A 2 3.13 -3.28 -10.58
N VAL A 3 3.32 -1.97 -10.65
CA VAL A 3 4.56 -1.34 -11.10
C VAL A 3 5.15 -0.54 -9.95
N VAL A 4 6.47 -0.66 -9.75
CA VAL A 4 7.25 0.17 -8.83
C VAL A 4 8.40 0.75 -9.64
N GLU A 5 8.39 2.07 -9.83
CA GLU A 5 9.45 2.72 -10.60
C GLU A 5 10.75 2.84 -9.79
N ASN A 6 11.86 2.44 -10.39
CA ASN A 6 13.18 2.55 -9.76
C ASN A 6 13.55 3.99 -9.36
N ASN A 7 13.10 4.99 -10.12
CA ASN A 7 13.34 6.40 -9.79
C ASN A 7 12.67 6.82 -8.48
N ASN A 8 11.54 6.23 -8.13
CA ASN A 8 10.85 6.51 -6.88
C ASN A 8 11.51 5.80 -5.71
N LEU A 9 12.07 4.61 -5.94
CA LEU A 9 12.91 3.93 -4.95
C LEU A 9 14.14 4.77 -4.57
N LEU A 10 14.77 5.44 -5.54
CA LEU A 10 15.91 6.34 -5.27
C LEU A 10 15.54 7.56 -4.41
N LYS A 11 14.27 7.96 -4.39
CA LYS A 11 13.77 9.02 -3.50
C LYS A 11 13.51 8.52 -2.08
N ALA A 12 13.23 7.23 -1.94
CA ALA A 12 12.93 6.60 -0.66
C ALA A 12 14.20 6.24 0.15
N VAL A 13 15.37 6.15 -0.52
CA VAL A 13 16.63 5.80 0.16
C VAL A 13 17.36 7.05 0.70
N PRO A 14 18.05 6.96 1.85
CA PRO A 14 18.84 8.06 2.42
C PRO A 14 19.94 8.55 1.46
N LYS A 15 20.28 9.84 1.53
CA LYS A 15 21.42 10.38 0.78
C LYS A 15 22.72 9.71 1.22
N GLY A 16 23.48 9.20 0.27
CA GLY A 16 24.76 8.50 0.53
C GLY A 16 24.63 6.98 0.58
N THR A 17 23.44 6.42 0.36
CA THR A 17 23.21 4.98 0.20
C THR A 17 24.02 4.46 -1.01
N THR A 18 24.73 3.36 -0.83
CA THR A 18 25.47 2.72 -1.93
C THR A 18 24.53 2.08 -2.95
N MET A 19 25.01 1.83 -4.16
CA MET A 19 24.21 1.15 -5.20
C MET A 19 23.70 -0.22 -4.73
N VAL A 20 24.53 -0.98 -4.01
CA VAL A 20 24.17 -2.31 -3.50
C VAL A 20 23.06 -2.21 -2.47
N GLU A 21 23.16 -1.26 -1.55
CA GLU A 21 22.12 -0.99 -0.55
C GLU A 21 20.82 -0.50 -1.21
N ALA A 22 20.90 0.39 -2.21
CA ALA A 22 19.74 0.88 -2.93
C ALA A 22 18.99 -0.26 -3.67
N PHE A 23 19.71 -1.18 -4.29
CA PHE A 23 19.10 -2.36 -4.91
C PHE A 23 18.51 -3.32 -3.87
N SER A 24 19.15 -3.48 -2.72
CA SER A 24 18.61 -4.29 -1.62
C SER A 24 17.31 -3.72 -1.06
N GLU A 25 17.22 -2.39 -0.96
CA GLU A 25 15.97 -1.71 -0.58
C GLU A 25 14.88 -1.91 -1.65
N ALA A 26 15.23 -1.82 -2.93
CA ALA A 26 14.32 -2.10 -4.03
C ALA A 26 13.74 -3.53 -3.97
N ASP A 27 14.60 -4.51 -3.75
CA ASP A 27 14.21 -5.91 -3.55
C ASP A 27 13.31 -6.06 -2.31
N GLY A 28 13.62 -5.33 -1.24
CA GLY A 28 12.83 -5.27 -0.02
C GLY A 28 11.40 -4.76 -0.26
N VAL A 29 11.26 -3.73 -1.07
CA VAL A 29 9.94 -3.15 -1.45
C VAL A 29 9.14 -4.16 -2.27
N LEU A 30 9.73 -4.76 -3.30
CA LEU A 30 9.07 -5.79 -4.10
C LEU A 30 8.64 -6.98 -3.24
N LYS A 31 9.52 -7.42 -2.32
CA LYS A 31 9.20 -8.49 -1.38
C LYS A 31 8.02 -8.12 -0.49
N LYS A 32 8.01 -6.93 0.12
CA LYS A 32 6.91 -6.46 0.96
C LYS A 32 5.60 -6.37 0.17
N GLY A 33 5.65 -5.93 -1.08
CA GLY A 33 4.49 -5.85 -1.96
C GLY A 33 3.86 -7.21 -2.26
N VAL A 34 4.70 -8.17 -2.66
CA VAL A 34 4.23 -9.54 -2.91
C VAL A 34 3.73 -10.20 -1.63
N GLN A 35 4.45 -10.03 -0.51
CA GLN A 35 4.03 -10.53 0.78
C GLN A 35 2.71 -9.91 1.24
N GLY A 36 2.54 -8.60 1.13
CA GLY A 36 1.32 -7.91 1.53
C GLY A 36 0.06 -8.48 0.88
N ILE A 37 0.14 -8.87 -0.40
CA ILE A 37 -0.97 -9.52 -1.10
C ILE A 37 -1.10 -11.00 -0.71
N THR A 38 0.03 -11.71 -0.65
CA THR A 38 0.03 -13.15 -0.34
C THR A 38 -0.48 -13.38 1.08
N ASP A 39 -0.03 -12.57 2.02
CA ASP A 39 -0.39 -12.68 3.43
C ASP A 39 -1.88 -12.41 3.66
N LEU A 40 -2.47 -11.46 2.91
CA LEU A 40 -3.93 -11.23 2.93
C LEU A 40 -4.76 -12.46 2.57
N ILE A 41 -4.21 -13.34 1.72
CA ILE A 41 -4.90 -14.54 1.23
C ILE A 41 -4.58 -15.75 2.12
N THR A 42 -3.36 -15.84 2.65
CA THR A 42 -2.83 -17.06 3.29
C THR A 42 -2.80 -17.00 4.81
N ILE A 43 -2.70 -15.81 5.40
CA ILE A 43 -2.61 -15.64 6.84
C ILE A 43 -4.00 -15.31 7.40
N PRO A 44 -4.54 -16.13 8.32
CA PRO A 44 -5.78 -15.80 9.00
C PRO A 44 -5.62 -14.52 9.84
N GLY A 45 -6.45 -13.53 9.57
CA GLY A 45 -6.55 -12.29 10.34
C GLY A 45 -7.90 -12.15 11.04
N PHE A 46 -8.13 -11.04 11.73
CA PHE A 46 -9.47 -10.74 12.27
C PHE A 46 -10.48 -10.42 11.18
N ILE A 47 -10.02 -9.80 10.10
CA ILE A 47 -10.80 -9.51 8.91
C ILE A 47 -10.07 -10.12 7.73
N ASN A 48 -10.61 -11.21 7.21
CA ASN A 48 -10.01 -11.91 6.08
C ASN A 48 -10.59 -11.40 4.77
N ILE A 49 -9.72 -11.28 3.78
CA ILE A 49 -10.10 -10.99 2.40
C ILE A 49 -10.06 -12.30 1.62
N ASP A 50 -11.12 -12.55 0.88
CA ASP A 50 -11.19 -13.71 0.00
C ASP A 50 -10.47 -13.39 -1.32
N PHE A 51 -9.89 -14.42 -1.94
CA PHE A 51 -9.21 -14.29 -3.23
C PHE A 51 -10.13 -13.78 -4.34
N ALA A 52 -11.42 -14.08 -4.28
CA ALA A 52 -12.39 -13.60 -5.24
C ALA A 52 -12.56 -12.08 -5.18
N ASP A 53 -12.51 -11.51 -3.99
CA ASP A 53 -12.57 -10.07 -3.77
C ASP A 53 -11.35 -9.35 -4.34
N ILE A 54 -10.14 -9.85 -4.03
CA ILE A 54 -8.89 -9.33 -4.60
C ILE A 54 -8.92 -9.40 -6.14
N LYS A 55 -9.35 -10.54 -6.67
CA LYS A 55 -9.48 -10.74 -8.12
C LYS A 55 -10.46 -9.74 -8.75
N THR A 56 -11.55 -9.42 -8.08
CA THR A 56 -12.56 -8.48 -8.57
C THR A 56 -11.98 -7.07 -8.71
N ILE A 57 -11.17 -6.63 -7.75
CA ILE A 57 -10.51 -5.31 -7.80
C ILE A 57 -9.37 -5.28 -8.81
N MET A 58 -8.58 -6.36 -8.91
CA MET A 58 -7.35 -6.39 -9.71
C MET A 58 -7.59 -6.76 -11.18
N LYS A 59 -8.67 -7.50 -11.48
CA LYS A 59 -8.92 -8.00 -12.84
C LYS A 59 -9.29 -6.85 -13.79
N ASP A 60 -8.57 -6.78 -14.90
CA ASP A 60 -8.80 -5.80 -15.99
C ASP A 60 -8.68 -4.32 -15.52
N SER A 61 -8.04 -4.07 -14.38
CA SER A 61 -7.89 -2.74 -13.76
C SER A 61 -6.63 -1.99 -14.22
N GLY A 62 -5.88 -2.54 -15.17
CA GLY A 62 -4.67 -1.90 -15.70
C GLY A 62 -3.49 -1.95 -14.74
N ILE A 63 -2.87 -0.80 -14.49
CA ILE A 63 -1.74 -0.65 -13.57
C ILE A 63 -2.29 -0.45 -12.16
N ALA A 64 -1.70 -1.16 -11.20
CA ALA A 64 -1.93 -0.97 -9.78
C ALA A 64 -0.72 -0.29 -9.14
N HIS A 65 -1.00 0.69 -8.31
CA HIS A 65 0.01 1.41 -7.53
C HIS A 65 -0.04 0.93 -6.08
N MET A 66 1.12 0.87 -5.43
CA MET A 66 1.22 0.37 -4.06
C MET A 66 1.94 1.37 -3.18
N GLY A 67 1.35 1.61 -2.00
CA GLY A 67 1.98 2.37 -0.92
C GLY A 67 2.13 1.51 0.33
N ILE A 68 3.19 1.76 1.09
CA ILE A 68 3.46 1.09 2.36
C ILE A 68 3.84 2.17 3.37
N GLY A 69 3.19 2.15 4.52
CA GLY A 69 3.54 2.98 5.68
C GLY A 69 3.76 2.12 6.91
N LEU A 70 4.66 2.56 7.77
CA LEU A 70 4.97 1.90 9.05
C LEU A 70 5.13 2.97 10.12
N ALA A 71 4.41 2.83 11.23
CA ALA A 71 4.53 3.75 12.35
C ALA A 71 4.41 3.05 13.69
N GLU A 72 4.89 3.72 14.73
CA GLU A 72 4.89 3.30 16.12
C GLU A 72 4.23 4.38 17.00
N GLY A 73 3.82 4.02 18.21
CA GLY A 73 3.28 4.95 19.20
C GLY A 73 1.75 5.03 19.21
N ASP A 74 1.21 6.06 19.90
CA ASP A 74 -0.21 6.15 20.23
C ASP A 74 -1.15 6.35 19.01
N GLN A 75 -0.64 6.93 17.93
CA GLN A 75 -1.38 7.16 16.69
C GLN A 75 -0.86 6.32 15.52
N ARG A 76 -0.13 5.24 15.82
CA ARG A 76 0.60 4.41 14.85
C ARG A 76 -0.23 3.99 13.63
N ALA A 77 -1.50 3.66 13.80
CA ALA A 77 -2.36 3.23 12.70
C ALA A 77 -2.71 4.39 11.75
N LEU A 78 -2.96 5.58 12.30
CA LEU A 78 -3.21 6.78 11.50
C LEU A 78 -1.93 7.23 10.79
N ASP A 79 -0.82 7.30 11.52
CA ASP A 79 0.47 7.71 10.97
C ASP A 79 0.94 6.75 9.88
N ALA A 80 0.79 5.42 10.07
CA ALA A 80 1.07 4.43 9.05
C ALA A 80 0.16 4.57 7.82
N ALA A 81 -1.11 4.94 8.00
CA ALA A 81 -2.02 5.20 6.89
C ALA A 81 -1.62 6.45 6.11
N ILE A 82 -1.19 7.52 6.80
CA ILE A 82 -0.66 8.74 6.18
C ILE A 82 0.60 8.39 5.38
N ASP A 83 1.56 7.70 5.99
CA ASP A 83 2.80 7.31 5.33
C ASP A 83 2.57 6.41 4.12
N ALA A 84 1.57 5.50 4.19
CA ALA A 84 1.20 4.66 3.06
C ALA A 84 0.63 5.47 1.90
N MET A 85 -0.19 6.49 2.20
CA MET A 85 -0.81 7.36 1.19
C MET A 85 0.19 8.36 0.58
N ASP A 86 1.18 8.79 1.35
CA ASP A 86 2.26 9.69 0.92
C ASP A 86 3.50 8.92 0.43
N SER A 87 3.41 7.59 0.35
CA SER A 87 4.53 6.74 -0.06
C SER A 87 5.05 7.15 -1.44
N PRO A 88 6.36 7.37 -1.60
CA PRO A 88 6.95 7.65 -2.90
C PRO A 88 6.81 6.50 -3.91
N LEU A 89 6.37 5.33 -3.45
CA LEU A 89 6.05 4.18 -4.29
C LEU A 89 4.69 4.34 -4.99
N LEU A 90 3.82 5.20 -4.45
CA LEU A 90 2.61 5.67 -5.13
C LEU A 90 3.03 6.75 -6.13
N GLU A 91 3.06 6.43 -7.40
CA GLU A 91 3.43 7.39 -8.47
C GLU A 91 2.40 8.48 -8.67
N THR A 92 1.16 8.19 -8.33
CA THR A 92 0.01 9.06 -8.51
C THR A 92 -0.78 9.14 -7.21
N SER A 93 -1.50 10.25 -7.04
CA SER A 93 -2.49 10.33 -5.97
C SER A 93 -3.49 9.18 -6.12
N VAL A 94 -3.84 8.51 -5.03
CA VAL A 94 -4.94 7.51 -5.01
C VAL A 94 -6.30 8.13 -5.33
N LYS A 95 -6.38 9.46 -5.44
CA LYS A 95 -7.59 10.17 -5.89
C LYS A 95 -7.99 9.68 -7.27
N GLY A 96 -9.26 9.25 -7.38
CA GLY A 96 -9.80 8.70 -8.61
C GLY A 96 -9.53 7.20 -8.80
N ALA A 97 -8.92 6.52 -7.84
CA ALA A 97 -8.85 5.06 -7.86
C ALA A 97 -10.26 4.46 -7.79
N LYS A 98 -10.54 3.50 -8.68
CA LYS A 98 -11.83 2.79 -8.75
C LYS A 98 -11.87 1.58 -7.83
N GLY A 99 -10.70 1.06 -7.46
CA GLY A 99 -10.56 -0.06 -6.53
C GLY A 99 -9.39 0.14 -5.58
N LEU A 100 -9.57 -0.25 -4.34
CA LEU A 100 -8.55 -0.16 -3.31
C LEU A 100 -8.55 -1.41 -2.43
N ILE A 101 -7.36 -1.92 -2.18
CA ILE A 101 -7.11 -2.96 -1.18
C ILE A 101 -6.26 -2.33 -0.08
N VAL A 102 -6.74 -2.41 1.15
CA VAL A 102 -6.03 -1.92 2.34
C VAL A 102 -5.73 -3.10 3.25
N ASN A 103 -4.48 -3.29 3.59
CA ASN A 103 -4.06 -4.25 4.60
C ASN A 103 -3.48 -3.51 5.81
N VAL A 104 -4.02 -3.80 6.99
CA VAL A 104 -3.51 -3.30 8.26
C VAL A 104 -2.88 -4.47 9.02
N THR A 105 -1.56 -4.43 9.17
CA THR A 105 -0.80 -5.45 9.91
C THR A 105 -0.28 -4.86 11.21
N GLY A 106 -0.52 -5.54 12.30
CA GLY A 106 -0.02 -5.13 13.62
C GLY A 106 0.23 -6.33 14.52
N GLY A 107 0.69 -6.08 15.73
CA GLY A 107 0.88 -7.09 16.75
C GLY A 107 -0.44 -7.59 17.34
N ILE A 108 -0.34 -8.44 18.36
CA ILE A 108 -1.50 -8.96 19.11
C ILE A 108 -2.31 -7.86 19.81
N ASP A 109 -1.71 -6.70 19.99
CA ASP A 109 -2.26 -5.51 20.61
C ASP A 109 -3.01 -4.59 19.65
N LEU A 110 -3.07 -4.94 18.34
CA LEU A 110 -3.78 -4.15 17.33
C LEU A 110 -5.27 -4.04 17.65
N GLY A 111 -5.71 -2.81 17.93
CA GLY A 111 -7.09 -2.53 18.29
C GLY A 111 -8.02 -2.32 17.08
N LEU A 112 -9.27 -2.72 17.20
CA LEU A 112 -10.28 -2.49 16.16
C LEU A 112 -10.49 -1.00 15.85
N SER A 113 -10.38 -0.14 16.87
CA SER A 113 -10.46 1.31 16.71
C SER A 113 -9.31 1.87 15.86
N GLU A 114 -8.10 1.33 16.01
CA GLU A 114 -6.93 1.71 15.21
C GLU A 114 -7.14 1.36 13.75
N VAL A 115 -7.58 0.13 13.46
CA VAL A 115 -7.93 -0.30 12.09
C VAL A 115 -8.99 0.59 11.49
N SER A 116 -10.05 0.90 12.24
CA SER A 116 -11.15 1.76 11.80
C SER A 116 -10.66 3.17 11.47
N THR A 117 -9.75 3.71 12.28
CA THR A 117 -9.15 5.04 12.07
C THR A 117 -8.30 5.06 10.79
N ALA A 118 -7.42 4.09 10.60
CA ALA A 118 -6.58 3.99 9.40
C ALA A 118 -7.42 3.87 8.12
N VAL A 119 -8.39 2.95 8.11
CA VAL A 119 -9.27 2.76 6.96
C VAL A 119 -10.17 3.97 6.71
N GLY A 120 -10.66 4.61 7.78
CA GLY A 120 -11.45 5.85 7.69
C GLY A 120 -10.68 6.98 7.01
N TYR A 121 -9.45 7.22 7.46
CA TYR A 121 -8.57 8.21 6.87
C TYR A 121 -8.36 7.98 5.36
N ILE A 122 -8.06 6.75 4.97
CA ILE A 122 -7.84 6.41 3.56
C ILE A 122 -9.10 6.65 2.73
N LYS A 123 -10.29 6.29 3.27
CA LYS A 123 -11.58 6.48 2.59
C LYS A 123 -11.88 7.93 2.24
N ASP A 124 -11.47 8.88 3.07
CA ASP A 124 -11.73 10.31 2.86
C ASP A 124 -11.05 10.87 1.60
N PHE A 125 -10.06 10.16 1.05
CA PHE A 125 -9.35 10.55 -0.18
C PHE A 125 -9.89 9.91 -1.45
N LEU A 126 -10.84 8.98 -1.32
CA LEU A 126 -11.32 8.18 -2.44
C LEU A 126 -12.61 8.73 -3.04
N ASP A 127 -12.88 8.29 -4.26
CA ASP A 127 -14.18 8.48 -4.88
C ASP A 127 -15.25 7.73 -4.07
N PRO A 128 -16.43 8.33 -3.81
CA PRO A 128 -17.53 7.64 -3.14
C PRO A 128 -17.99 6.33 -3.82
N GLU A 129 -17.75 6.18 -5.12
CA GLU A 129 -18.06 4.99 -5.90
C GLU A 129 -16.91 3.94 -5.92
N ALA A 130 -15.76 4.25 -5.27
CA ALA A 130 -14.63 3.34 -5.23
C ALA A 130 -14.97 2.06 -4.45
N ASN A 131 -14.59 0.91 -5.01
CA ASN A 131 -14.70 -0.36 -4.33
C ASN A 131 -13.51 -0.55 -3.39
N ILE A 132 -13.77 -0.61 -2.08
CA ILE A 132 -12.73 -0.72 -1.06
C ILE A 132 -12.86 -2.05 -0.36
N ILE A 133 -11.77 -2.82 -0.38
CA ILE A 133 -11.62 -4.04 0.40
C ILE A 133 -10.52 -3.81 1.43
N PHE A 134 -10.78 -4.16 2.68
CA PHE A 134 -9.75 -4.09 3.71
C PHE A 134 -9.67 -5.39 4.51
N GLY A 135 -8.46 -5.72 4.92
CA GLY A 135 -8.17 -6.86 5.77
C GLY A 135 -7.20 -6.49 6.88
N THR A 136 -7.10 -7.38 7.86
CA THR A 136 -6.17 -7.24 8.97
C THR A 136 -5.37 -8.50 9.14
N ILE A 137 -4.07 -8.34 9.39
CA ILE A 137 -3.16 -9.43 9.71
C ILE A 137 -2.58 -9.19 11.09
N VAL A 138 -2.56 -10.23 11.92
CA VAL A 138 -1.84 -10.21 13.19
C VAL A 138 -0.50 -10.93 13.00
N ASP A 139 0.58 -10.18 13.16
CA ASP A 139 1.95 -10.72 13.13
C ASP A 139 2.59 -10.53 14.51
N GLU A 140 2.78 -11.62 15.24
CA GLU A 140 3.35 -11.61 16.59
C GLU A 140 4.79 -11.07 16.64
N ARG A 141 5.45 -10.94 15.48
CA ARG A 141 6.79 -10.37 15.38
C ARG A 141 6.81 -8.84 15.39
N ILE A 142 5.65 -8.24 15.14
CA ILE A 142 5.46 -6.79 15.18
C ILE A 142 5.07 -6.41 16.62
N HIS A 143 5.89 -5.57 17.24
CA HIS A 143 5.64 -5.05 18.57
C HIS A 143 5.51 -3.53 18.49
N ASP A 144 4.46 -2.98 19.11
CA ASP A 144 4.20 -1.54 19.22
C ASP A 144 4.14 -0.77 17.87
N ALA A 145 4.11 -1.47 16.74
CA ALA A 145 4.06 -0.88 15.42
C ALA A 145 2.82 -1.34 14.64
N VAL A 146 2.42 -0.53 13.67
CA VAL A 146 1.40 -0.85 12.66
C VAL A 146 1.95 -0.59 11.28
N MET A 147 1.76 -1.54 10.38
CA MET A 147 2.06 -1.40 8.97
C MET A 147 0.77 -1.35 8.18
N VAL A 148 0.64 -0.34 7.33
CA VAL A 148 -0.47 -0.21 6.38
C VAL A 148 0.06 -0.38 4.97
N THR A 149 -0.54 -1.29 4.22
CA THR A 149 -0.27 -1.48 2.80
C THR A 149 -1.52 -1.12 2.01
N VAL A 150 -1.36 -0.24 1.04
CA VAL A 150 -2.43 0.22 0.16
C VAL A 150 -2.10 -0.21 -1.27
N ILE A 151 -3.07 -0.80 -1.96
CA ILE A 151 -2.97 -1.13 -3.38
C ILE A 151 -4.15 -0.46 -4.08
N ALA A 152 -3.85 0.53 -4.92
CA ALA A 152 -4.84 1.30 -5.66
C ALA A 152 -4.87 0.88 -7.13
N THR A 153 -6.06 0.70 -7.67
CA THR A 153 -6.29 0.25 -9.05
C THR A 153 -7.28 1.15 -9.77
N GLY A 154 -7.26 1.10 -11.11
CA GLY A 154 -8.20 1.85 -11.93
C GLY A 154 -7.97 3.36 -11.88
N ILE A 155 -6.74 3.80 -11.59
CA ILE A 155 -6.33 5.20 -11.67
C ILE A 155 -6.17 5.56 -13.15
N GLU A 156 -6.87 6.58 -13.60
CA GLU A 156 -6.69 7.09 -14.97
C GLU A 156 -5.41 7.92 -15.03
N GLU A 157 -4.38 7.39 -15.67
CA GLU A 157 -3.19 8.18 -16.00
C GLU A 157 -3.58 9.28 -17.00
N ASN A 158 -3.28 10.53 -16.67
CA ASN A 158 -3.43 11.62 -17.63
C ASN A 158 -2.58 11.35 -18.87
N ALA A 159 -3.22 11.40 -20.05
CA ALA A 159 -2.56 11.14 -21.33
C ALA A 159 -1.32 12.04 -21.57
N GLU A 160 -1.29 13.23 -20.95
CA GLU A 160 -0.16 14.17 -21.00
C GLU A 160 1.07 13.68 -20.22
N GLU A 161 0.89 12.99 -19.12
CA GLU A 161 2.01 12.40 -18.35
C GLU A 161 2.66 11.22 -19.08
N ARG A 162 1.87 10.44 -19.84
CA ARG A 162 2.41 9.36 -20.69
C ARG A 162 3.39 9.85 -21.75
N VAL A 163 3.11 11.00 -22.37
CA VAL A 163 3.95 11.53 -23.47
C VAL A 163 5.31 12.01 -22.94
N ILE A 164 5.38 12.50 -21.70
CA ILE A 164 6.62 12.98 -21.10
C ILE A 164 7.51 11.80 -20.64
N LYS A 165 6.92 10.68 -20.19
CA LYS A 165 7.66 9.51 -19.67
C LYS A 165 8.41 8.69 -20.73
N TYR A 166 8.00 8.70 -21.98
CA TYR A 166 8.56 7.84 -23.04
C TYR A 166 9.28 8.57 -24.17
N ASN A 167 9.47 9.89 -24.07
CA ASN A 167 10.25 10.69 -24.97
C ASN A 167 11.67 10.97 -24.41
N ILE A 168 12.48 9.90 -24.26
CA ILE A 168 13.93 9.96 -24.11
C ILE A 168 14.57 9.17 -25.25
#